data_bf5dc21c0c614619092e5368576f1065
#
_entry.id   bf5dc21c0c614619092e5368576f1065
#
_cell.length_a   1.000
_cell.length_b   1.000
_cell.length_c   1.000
_cell.angle_alpha   90.00
_cell.angle_beta   90.00
_cell.angle_gamma   90.00
#
_symmetry.space_group_name_H-M   'P 1'
#
loop_
_entity.id
_entity.type
_entity.pdbx_description
1 polymer ?
#
loop_
_entity_poly.entity_id
_entity_poly.type
_entity_poly.pdbx_seq_one_letter_code
_entity_poly.pdbx_strand_id
1 'polypeptide(L)'
;MKLRLKYLLISCLIVSGAWGALALAQDSMADFGLNADELEARIVESLANGYLPANPDKKVFKAAAPAVRAAFVHNSLSWLKTYTQSDAFKSDYAQQRAAAEPDPPKTATADEKYAASLAEQRQSLEKTKQDIAKMPPELQKQMQGALKEMEANIEKQAQDPQMAAMMKQSYEQEVVFEQKDHQERMAAWEKKYPEDPQVLIAARLHQFLEVSRNIPFDAQLVPKGKLLKFADPQYEAQTAEWKLCYRAGREPVQAARAFASEWLGQIEKN
;
A
#
# COMPACT_ATOMS: atom_id res chain seq x y z
N MET A 1 -27.57 20.17 42.13
CA MET A 1 -28.16 19.68 40.88
C MET A 1 -27.99 20.63 39.66
N LYS A 2 -27.47 21.87 39.81
CA LYS A 2 -27.33 22.86 38.72
C LYS A 2 -25.94 22.79 37.95
N LEU A 3 -24.94 22.10 38.50
CA LEU A 3 -23.62 22.04 37.90
C LEU A 3 -23.48 20.98 36.78
N ARG A 4 -24.23 19.87 36.87
CA ARG A 4 -24.17 18.79 35.85
C ARG A 4 -24.85 19.15 34.52
N LEU A 5 -25.78 20.09 34.50
CA LEU A 5 -26.50 20.51 33.29
C LEU A 5 -25.64 21.40 32.37
N LYS A 6 -24.69 22.17 32.93
CA LYS A 6 -23.77 23.03 32.12
C LYS A 6 -22.77 22.25 31.32
N TYR A 7 -22.27 21.12 31.85
CA TYR A 7 -21.30 20.28 31.10
C TYR A 7 -21.96 19.45 30.00
N LEU A 8 -23.24 19.10 30.14
CA LEU A 8 -23.98 18.38 29.10
C LEU A 8 -24.26 19.28 27.87
N LEU A 9 -24.54 20.55 28.09
CA LEU A 9 -24.77 21.52 26.99
C LEU A 9 -23.46 21.90 26.25
N ILE A 10 -22.33 21.93 26.95
CA ILE A 10 -21.02 22.21 26.31
C ILE A 10 -20.57 20.99 25.48
N SER A 11 -20.83 19.77 25.93
CA SER A 11 -20.53 18.57 25.13
C SER A 11 -21.37 18.47 23.86
N CYS A 12 -22.65 18.87 23.89
CA CYS A 12 -23.49 18.88 22.69
C CYS A 12 -23.09 19.97 21.69
N LEU A 13 -22.58 21.11 22.15
CA LEU A 13 -22.14 22.20 21.28
C LEU A 13 -20.80 21.89 20.55
N ILE A 14 -19.90 21.12 21.19
CA ILE A 14 -18.64 20.70 20.57
C ILE A 14 -18.91 19.62 19.51
N VAL A 15 -19.82 18.70 19.75
CA VAL A 15 -20.22 17.66 18.79
C VAL A 15 -20.94 18.26 17.58
N SER A 16 -21.87 19.21 17.80
CA SER A 16 -22.58 19.87 16.68
C SER A 16 -21.69 20.75 15.81
N GLY A 17 -20.65 21.37 16.39
CA GLY A 17 -19.68 22.17 15.63
C GLY A 17 -18.79 21.32 14.69
N ALA A 18 -18.39 20.13 15.13
CA ALA A 18 -17.58 19.24 14.31
C ALA A 18 -18.37 18.66 13.12
N TRP A 19 -19.64 18.28 13.33
CA TRP A 19 -20.52 17.79 12.26
C TRP A 19 -20.83 18.86 11.20
N GLY A 20 -21.07 20.11 11.64
CA GLY A 20 -21.31 21.22 10.71
C GLY A 20 -20.07 21.56 9.85
N ALA A 21 -18.88 21.53 10.42
CA ALA A 21 -17.64 21.74 9.69
C ALA A 21 -17.35 20.62 8.67
N LEU A 22 -17.67 19.39 9.01
CA LEU A 22 -17.51 18.23 8.13
C LEU A 22 -18.45 18.30 6.91
N ALA A 23 -19.71 18.66 7.13
CA ALA A 23 -20.70 18.82 6.07
C ALA A 23 -20.32 19.94 5.09
N LEU A 24 -19.91 21.11 5.59
CA LEU A 24 -19.45 22.23 4.75
C LEU A 24 -18.18 21.88 3.94
N ALA A 25 -17.31 21.06 4.48
CA ALA A 25 -16.12 20.59 3.77
C ALA A 25 -16.50 19.61 2.65
N GLN A 26 -17.45 18.71 2.89
CA GLN A 26 -17.96 17.77 1.88
C GLN A 26 -18.66 18.49 0.72
N ASP A 27 -19.52 19.49 1.00
CA ASP A 27 -20.16 20.30 -0.02
C ASP A 27 -19.11 21.01 -0.89
N SER A 28 -18.09 21.61 -0.27
CA SER A 28 -16.97 22.25 -0.98
C SER A 28 -16.19 21.25 -1.86
N MET A 29 -16.02 20.00 -1.44
CA MET A 29 -15.35 18.97 -2.26
C MET A 29 -16.23 18.53 -3.45
N ALA A 30 -17.53 18.39 -3.25
CA ALA A 30 -18.48 18.03 -4.29
C ALA A 30 -18.53 19.07 -5.41
N ASP A 31 -18.46 20.37 -5.10
CA ASP A 31 -18.38 21.46 -6.07
C ASP A 31 -17.17 21.32 -7.02
N PHE A 32 -16.09 20.69 -6.56
CA PHE A 32 -14.91 20.38 -7.34
C PHE A 32 -14.87 18.95 -7.89
N GLY A 33 -15.99 18.23 -7.85
CA GLY A 33 -16.13 16.89 -8.40
C GLY A 33 -15.45 15.78 -7.57
N LEU A 34 -15.23 16.01 -6.28
CA LEU A 34 -14.73 15.00 -5.35
C LEU A 34 -15.88 14.39 -4.56
N ASN A 35 -15.90 13.07 -4.46
CA ASN A 35 -16.84 12.32 -3.63
C ASN A 35 -16.14 11.86 -2.35
N ALA A 36 -16.69 12.19 -1.18
CA ALA A 36 -16.11 11.87 0.10
C ALA A 36 -16.01 10.35 0.33
N ASP A 37 -17.05 9.58 0.01
CA ASP A 37 -17.09 8.13 0.20
C ASP A 37 -16.03 7.43 -0.68
N GLU A 38 -15.85 7.89 -1.92
CA GLU A 38 -14.80 7.38 -2.82
C GLU A 38 -13.40 7.71 -2.32
N LEU A 39 -13.23 8.89 -1.70
CA LEU A 39 -11.96 9.28 -1.08
C LEU A 39 -11.67 8.41 0.14
N GLU A 40 -12.64 8.21 1.03
CA GLU A 40 -12.52 7.37 2.21
C GLU A 40 -12.04 5.97 1.84
N ALA A 41 -12.68 5.34 0.85
CA ALA A 41 -12.32 4.00 0.37
C ALA A 41 -10.87 3.89 -0.15
N ARG A 42 -10.21 5.00 -0.51
CA ARG A 42 -8.89 5.00 -1.15
C ARG A 42 -7.78 5.63 -0.31
N ILE A 43 -8.12 6.29 0.80
CA ILE A 43 -7.15 7.06 1.59
C ILE A 43 -6.05 6.18 2.17
N VAL A 44 -6.38 5.02 2.76
CA VAL A 44 -5.38 4.12 3.36
C VAL A 44 -4.37 3.68 2.32
N GLU A 45 -4.85 3.22 1.15
CA GLU A 45 -3.99 2.80 0.05
C GLU A 45 -3.14 3.95 -0.47
N SER A 46 -3.71 5.15 -0.60
CA SER A 46 -2.98 6.33 -1.07
C SER A 46 -1.90 6.79 -0.10
N LEU A 47 -2.16 6.74 1.20
CA LEU A 47 -1.16 7.01 2.24
C LEU A 47 -0.02 6.01 2.19
N ALA A 48 -0.32 4.70 2.10
CA ALA A 48 0.68 3.64 2.05
C ALA A 48 1.57 3.72 0.81
N ASN A 49 1.01 4.09 -0.36
CA ASN A 49 1.73 4.11 -1.63
C ASN A 49 2.21 5.52 -2.05
N GLY A 50 1.78 6.59 -1.37
CA GLY A 50 2.23 7.96 -1.63
C GLY A 50 1.68 8.61 -2.90
N TYR A 51 0.45 8.28 -3.29
CA TYR A 51 -0.24 8.96 -4.38
C TYR A 51 -1.49 9.71 -3.88
N LEU A 52 -2.06 10.56 -4.73
CA LEU A 52 -3.30 11.28 -4.40
C LEU A 52 -4.51 10.35 -4.58
N PRO A 53 -5.44 10.26 -3.62
CA PRO A 53 -6.61 9.39 -3.70
C PRO A 53 -7.57 9.79 -4.86
N ALA A 54 -7.65 11.08 -5.16
CA ALA A 54 -8.37 11.63 -6.30
C ALA A 54 -7.83 13.00 -6.70
N ASN A 55 -8.27 13.50 -7.85
CA ASN A 55 -7.96 14.86 -8.30
C ASN A 55 -9.27 15.62 -8.53
N PRO A 56 -9.35 16.91 -8.20
CA PRO A 56 -10.50 17.73 -8.52
C PRO A 56 -10.70 17.81 -10.05
N ASP A 57 -11.93 18.15 -10.47
CA ASP A 57 -12.20 18.43 -11.88
C ASP A 57 -11.29 19.59 -12.36
N LYS A 58 -10.50 19.29 -13.38
CA LYS A 58 -9.49 20.24 -13.90
C LYS A 58 -10.10 21.52 -14.47
N LYS A 59 -11.30 21.45 -15.05
CA LYS A 59 -11.96 22.60 -15.65
C LYS A 59 -12.52 23.51 -14.56
N VAL A 60 -13.22 22.92 -13.59
CA VAL A 60 -13.75 23.61 -12.43
C VAL A 60 -12.63 24.26 -11.65
N PHE A 61 -11.57 23.51 -11.30
CA PHE A 61 -10.44 24.01 -10.54
C PHE A 61 -9.72 25.16 -11.24
N LYS A 62 -9.52 25.11 -12.56
CA LYS A 62 -8.88 26.18 -13.32
C LYS A 62 -9.76 27.42 -13.47
N ALA A 63 -11.07 27.26 -13.55
CA ALA A 63 -12.00 28.36 -13.69
C ALA A 63 -12.21 29.12 -12.36
N ALA A 64 -12.01 28.46 -11.22
CA ALA A 64 -12.17 29.06 -9.91
C ALA A 64 -11.12 30.13 -9.63
N ALA A 65 -11.52 31.22 -8.93
CA ALA A 65 -10.58 32.25 -8.47
C ALA A 65 -9.52 31.66 -7.51
N PRO A 66 -8.31 32.24 -7.45
CA PRO A 66 -7.23 31.71 -6.58
C PRO A 66 -7.65 31.55 -5.11
N ALA A 67 -8.38 32.51 -4.54
CA ALA A 67 -8.88 32.42 -3.17
C ALA A 67 -9.88 31.27 -2.97
N VAL A 68 -10.74 31.00 -3.97
CA VAL A 68 -11.69 29.87 -3.93
C VAL A 68 -10.94 28.53 -3.98
N ARG A 69 -9.91 28.42 -4.81
CA ARG A 69 -9.04 27.24 -4.85
C ARG A 69 -8.30 27.03 -3.54
N ALA A 70 -7.81 28.10 -2.91
CA ALA A 70 -7.15 28.04 -1.60
C ALA A 70 -8.12 27.58 -0.51
N ALA A 71 -9.36 28.09 -0.49
CA ALA A 71 -10.40 27.65 0.45
C ALA A 71 -10.76 26.16 0.24
N PHE A 72 -10.95 25.75 -1.01
CA PHE A 72 -11.17 24.33 -1.34
C PHE A 72 -10.05 23.42 -0.80
N VAL A 73 -8.79 23.79 -1.02
CA VAL A 73 -7.64 23.02 -0.52
C VAL A 73 -7.64 22.95 1.00
N HIS A 74 -7.88 24.08 1.67
CA HIS A 74 -7.96 24.12 3.13
C HIS A 74 -9.08 23.22 3.67
N ASN A 75 -10.27 23.29 3.08
CA ASN A 75 -11.43 22.49 3.50
C ASN A 75 -11.19 20.99 3.27
N SER A 76 -10.60 20.61 2.13
CA SER A 76 -10.25 19.22 1.82
C SER A 76 -9.23 18.66 2.80
N LEU A 77 -8.21 19.45 3.16
CA LEU A 77 -7.21 19.03 4.15
C LEU A 77 -7.78 18.96 5.57
N SER A 78 -8.70 19.86 5.92
CA SER A 78 -9.41 19.84 7.21
C SER A 78 -10.29 18.59 7.32
N TRP A 79 -11.01 18.25 6.25
CA TRP A 79 -11.77 17.01 6.18
C TRP A 79 -10.87 15.79 6.31
N LEU A 80 -9.78 15.73 5.54
CA LEU A 80 -8.81 14.63 5.59
C LEU A 80 -8.25 14.42 7.01
N LYS A 81 -7.85 15.51 7.67
CA LYS A 81 -7.36 15.47 9.04
C LYS A 81 -8.40 14.91 10.01
N THR A 82 -9.66 15.38 9.90
CA THR A 82 -10.77 14.89 10.74
C THR A 82 -11.05 13.41 10.47
N TYR A 83 -11.09 13.02 9.20
CA TYR A 83 -11.31 11.63 8.81
C TYR A 83 -10.20 10.71 9.34
N THR A 84 -8.93 11.08 9.19
CA THR A 84 -7.80 10.26 9.67
C THR A 84 -7.74 10.11 11.20
N GLN A 85 -8.51 10.89 11.94
CA GLN A 85 -8.67 10.76 13.40
C GLN A 85 -9.90 9.92 13.80
N SER A 86 -10.78 9.60 12.85
CA SER A 86 -12.03 8.87 13.10
C SER A 86 -11.78 7.37 13.37
N ASP A 87 -12.75 6.75 14.05
CA ASP A 87 -12.72 5.30 14.29
C ASP A 87 -12.92 4.51 12.99
N ALA A 88 -13.64 5.06 12.00
CA ALA A 88 -13.81 4.48 10.68
C ALA A 88 -12.44 4.32 9.99
N PHE A 89 -11.66 5.40 9.91
CA PHE A 89 -10.31 5.34 9.32
C PHE A 89 -9.40 4.35 10.05
N LYS A 90 -9.42 4.35 11.41
CA LYS A 90 -8.60 3.42 12.20
C LYS A 90 -8.96 1.97 11.92
N SER A 91 -10.27 1.68 11.80
CA SER A 91 -10.78 0.35 11.45
C SER A 91 -10.33 -0.08 10.06
N ASP A 92 -10.51 0.79 9.06
CA ASP A 92 -10.11 0.52 7.67
C ASP A 92 -8.60 0.33 7.54
N TYR A 93 -7.83 1.17 8.24
CA TYR A 93 -6.38 1.04 8.28
C TYR A 93 -5.94 -0.29 8.88
N ALA A 94 -6.50 -0.67 10.02
CA ALA A 94 -6.18 -1.94 10.69
C ALA A 94 -6.55 -3.15 9.80
N GLN A 95 -7.69 -3.09 9.12
CA GLN A 95 -8.12 -4.14 8.20
C GLN A 95 -7.18 -4.26 6.99
N GLN A 96 -6.83 -3.15 6.35
CA GLN A 96 -5.92 -3.17 5.20
C GLN A 96 -4.50 -3.56 5.61
N ARG A 97 -4.03 -3.13 6.77
CA ARG A 97 -2.75 -3.55 7.35
C ARG A 97 -2.71 -5.07 7.54
N ALA A 98 -3.74 -5.64 8.17
CA ALA A 98 -3.83 -7.08 8.39
C ALA A 98 -3.95 -7.86 7.07
N ALA A 99 -4.73 -7.37 6.10
CA ALA A 99 -4.88 -8.01 4.80
C ALA A 99 -3.59 -7.98 3.94
N ALA A 100 -2.71 -7.04 4.20
CA ALA A 100 -1.42 -6.89 3.50
C ALA A 100 -0.24 -7.56 4.24
N GLU A 101 -0.48 -8.16 5.40
CA GLU A 101 0.55 -8.85 6.17
C GLU A 101 1.08 -10.06 5.37
N PRO A 102 2.41 -10.21 5.25
CA PRO A 102 2.99 -11.34 4.55
C PRO A 102 2.66 -12.67 5.23
N ASP A 103 2.28 -13.66 4.45
CA ASP A 103 2.09 -15.02 4.96
C ASP A 103 3.34 -15.51 5.69
N PRO A 104 3.18 -16.19 6.84
CA PRO A 104 4.30 -16.76 7.56
C PRO A 104 5.04 -17.79 6.68
N PRO A 105 6.35 -17.98 6.87
CA PRO A 105 7.09 -18.99 6.14
C PRO A 105 6.54 -20.37 6.52
N LYS A 106 6.61 -21.30 5.58
CA LYS A 106 6.27 -22.70 5.86
C LYS A 106 7.25 -23.23 6.91
N THR A 107 6.74 -23.67 8.04
CA THR A 107 7.56 -24.11 9.20
C THR A 107 8.18 -25.48 9.03
N ALA A 108 8.12 -26.10 7.84
CA ALA A 108 8.68 -27.42 7.59
C ALA A 108 10.21 -27.41 7.74
N THR A 109 10.73 -28.30 8.56
CA THR A 109 12.17 -28.54 8.71
C THR A 109 12.76 -29.17 7.44
N ALA A 110 14.08 -29.17 7.31
CA ALA A 110 14.75 -29.85 6.19
C ALA A 110 14.44 -31.36 6.16
N ASP A 111 14.32 -31.99 7.33
CA ASP A 111 13.93 -33.38 7.45
C ASP A 111 12.49 -33.62 6.96
N GLU A 112 11.56 -32.79 7.33
CA GLU A 112 10.17 -32.87 6.88
C GLU A 112 10.04 -32.62 5.37
N LYS A 113 10.78 -31.63 4.84
CA LYS A 113 10.83 -31.36 3.38
C LYS A 113 11.41 -32.56 2.62
N TYR A 114 12.47 -33.17 3.12
CA TYR A 114 13.05 -34.36 2.52
C TYR A 114 12.07 -35.56 2.55
N ALA A 115 11.45 -35.82 3.71
CA ALA A 115 10.46 -36.89 3.85
C ALA A 115 9.25 -36.68 2.93
N ALA A 116 8.76 -35.41 2.83
CA ALA A 116 7.65 -35.04 1.93
C ALA A 116 8.03 -35.26 0.46
N SER A 117 9.24 -34.89 0.05
CA SER A 117 9.74 -35.11 -1.31
C SER A 117 9.81 -36.57 -1.69
N LEU A 118 10.30 -37.43 -0.78
CA LEU A 118 10.30 -38.90 -1.00
C LEU A 118 8.87 -39.46 -1.07
N ALA A 119 7.96 -38.97 -0.24
CA ALA A 119 6.55 -39.37 -0.27
C ALA A 119 5.88 -39.01 -1.58
N GLU A 120 6.11 -37.77 -2.08
CA GLU A 120 5.60 -37.31 -3.36
C GLU A 120 6.14 -38.12 -4.55
N GLN A 121 7.44 -38.44 -4.55
CA GLN A 121 8.04 -39.29 -5.59
C GLN A 121 7.40 -40.68 -5.60
N ARG A 122 7.17 -41.30 -4.43
CA ARG A 122 6.50 -42.62 -4.30
C ARG A 122 5.05 -42.54 -4.79
N GLN A 123 4.32 -41.48 -4.42
CA GLN A 123 2.95 -41.28 -4.88
C GLN A 123 2.88 -41.11 -6.40
N SER A 124 3.80 -40.31 -6.97
CA SER A 124 3.91 -40.14 -8.43
C SER A 124 4.20 -41.46 -9.15
N LEU A 125 5.10 -42.30 -8.57
CA LEU A 125 5.39 -43.64 -9.11
C LEU A 125 4.15 -44.53 -9.08
N GLU A 126 3.41 -44.57 -7.98
CA GLU A 126 2.19 -45.34 -7.88
C GLU A 126 1.11 -44.90 -8.87
N LYS A 127 0.95 -43.59 -9.06
CA LYS A 127 0.07 -43.06 -10.09
C LYS A 127 0.51 -43.45 -11.49
N THR A 128 1.81 -43.40 -11.77
CA THR A 128 2.38 -43.86 -13.06
C THR A 128 2.14 -45.34 -13.29
N LYS A 129 2.31 -46.19 -12.28
CA LYS A 129 1.97 -47.64 -12.34
C LYS A 129 0.50 -47.85 -12.70
N GLN A 130 -0.41 -47.12 -12.05
CA GLN A 130 -1.85 -47.20 -12.31
C GLN A 130 -2.21 -46.76 -13.74
N ASP A 131 -1.56 -45.73 -14.25
CA ASP A 131 -1.82 -45.25 -15.62
C ASP A 131 -1.27 -46.22 -16.68
N ILE A 132 -0.09 -46.80 -16.45
CA ILE A 132 0.47 -47.83 -17.31
C ILE A 132 -0.42 -49.12 -17.29
N ALA A 133 -0.98 -49.49 -16.15
CA ALA A 133 -1.87 -50.63 -16.05
C ALA A 133 -3.14 -50.51 -16.92
N LYS A 134 -3.53 -49.30 -17.32
CA LYS A 134 -4.66 -49.03 -18.22
C LYS A 134 -4.27 -49.08 -19.71
N MET A 135 -2.97 -49.19 -20.03
CA MET A 135 -2.47 -49.21 -21.41
C MET A 135 -2.59 -50.59 -22.04
N PRO A 136 -2.48 -50.73 -23.39
CA PRO A 136 -2.39 -52.00 -24.06
C PRO A 136 -1.20 -52.86 -23.57
N PRO A 137 -1.32 -54.21 -23.52
CA PRO A 137 -0.31 -55.08 -22.94
C PRO A 137 1.11 -54.93 -23.51
N GLU A 138 1.23 -54.66 -24.80
CA GLU A 138 2.52 -54.41 -25.45
C GLU A 138 3.25 -53.19 -24.90
N LEU A 139 2.52 -52.07 -24.66
CA LEU A 139 3.06 -50.87 -24.07
C LEU A 139 3.41 -51.06 -22.59
N GLN A 140 2.58 -51.78 -21.84
CA GLN A 140 2.88 -52.14 -20.45
C GLN A 140 4.22 -52.87 -20.34
N LYS A 141 4.49 -53.85 -21.24
CA LYS A 141 5.72 -54.61 -21.25
C LYS A 141 6.95 -53.74 -21.54
N GLN A 142 6.82 -52.77 -22.47
CA GLN A 142 7.88 -51.82 -22.77
C GLN A 142 8.20 -50.88 -21.61
N MET A 143 7.18 -50.49 -20.85
CA MET A 143 7.33 -49.56 -19.71
C MET A 143 7.79 -50.21 -18.39
N GLN A 144 7.70 -51.53 -18.28
CA GLN A 144 8.09 -52.28 -17.06
C GLN A 144 9.54 -52.04 -16.66
N GLY A 145 10.46 -51.93 -17.63
CA GLY A 145 11.88 -51.65 -17.37
C GLY A 145 12.07 -50.28 -16.72
N ALA A 146 11.47 -49.27 -17.29
CA ALA A 146 11.52 -47.89 -16.78
C ALA A 146 10.89 -47.78 -15.38
N LEU A 147 9.77 -48.45 -15.12
CA LEU A 147 9.16 -48.46 -13.79
C LEU A 147 10.05 -49.06 -12.72
N LYS A 148 10.69 -50.22 -13.02
CA LYS A 148 11.63 -50.86 -12.08
C LYS A 148 12.84 -49.96 -11.81
N GLU A 149 13.34 -49.28 -12.82
CA GLU A 149 14.45 -48.32 -12.65
C GLU A 149 14.07 -47.13 -11.82
N MET A 150 12.88 -46.55 -12.02
CA MET A 150 12.36 -45.45 -11.19
C MET A 150 12.19 -45.89 -9.73
N GLU A 151 11.63 -47.06 -9.49
CA GLU A 151 11.46 -47.63 -8.15
C GLU A 151 12.79 -47.83 -7.44
N ALA A 152 13.77 -48.46 -8.14
CA ALA A 152 15.12 -48.67 -7.62
C ALA A 152 15.85 -47.36 -7.32
N ASN A 153 15.66 -46.33 -8.13
CA ASN A 153 16.25 -44.99 -7.91
C ASN A 153 15.66 -44.31 -6.67
N ILE A 154 14.35 -44.37 -6.47
CA ILE A 154 13.69 -43.82 -5.27
C ILE A 154 14.18 -44.56 -4.00
N GLU A 155 14.25 -45.90 -4.07
CA GLU A 155 14.72 -46.71 -2.96
C GLU A 155 16.20 -46.40 -2.62
N LYS A 156 17.06 -46.32 -3.65
CA LYS A 156 18.46 -45.96 -3.50
C LYS A 156 18.62 -44.55 -2.89
N GLN A 157 17.84 -43.57 -3.34
CA GLN A 157 17.84 -42.24 -2.79
C GLN A 157 17.42 -42.24 -1.30
N ALA A 158 16.42 -43.04 -0.94
CA ALA A 158 15.93 -43.13 0.44
C ALA A 158 16.94 -43.82 1.38
N GLN A 159 17.75 -44.76 0.86
CA GLN A 159 18.69 -45.57 1.64
C GLN A 159 20.14 -45.04 1.64
N ASP A 160 20.49 -44.14 0.73
CA ASP A 160 21.85 -43.59 0.63
C ASP A 160 22.03 -42.43 1.62
N PRO A 161 22.86 -42.60 2.69
CA PRO A 161 23.05 -41.57 3.69
C PRO A 161 23.71 -40.29 3.13
N GLN A 162 24.57 -40.43 2.11
CA GLN A 162 25.26 -39.27 1.53
C GLN A 162 24.30 -38.46 0.69
N MET A 163 23.46 -39.10 -0.11
CA MET A 163 22.42 -38.41 -0.89
C MET A 163 21.37 -37.74 0.02
N ALA A 164 20.94 -38.47 1.08
CA ALA A 164 20.03 -37.89 2.08
C ALA A 164 20.64 -36.66 2.75
N ALA A 165 21.92 -36.70 3.16
CA ALA A 165 22.61 -35.59 3.77
C ALA A 165 22.71 -34.38 2.82
N MET A 166 23.07 -34.60 1.55
CA MET A 166 23.16 -33.56 0.54
C MET A 166 21.80 -32.89 0.27
N MET A 167 20.74 -33.68 0.14
CA MET A 167 19.38 -33.17 -0.07
C MET A 167 18.89 -32.38 1.13
N LYS A 168 19.13 -32.89 2.35
CA LYS A 168 18.79 -32.16 3.58
C LYS A 168 19.54 -30.85 3.69
N GLN A 169 20.82 -30.82 3.38
CA GLN A 169 21.59 -29.57 3.34
C GLN A 169 21.01 -28.55 2.35
N SER A 170 20.53 -29.00 1.18
CA SER A 170 19.85 -28.13 0.23
C SER A 170 18.55 -27.58 0.80
N TYR A 171 17.75 -28.40 1.48
CA TYR A 171 16.53 -27.95 2.14
C TYR A 171 16.80 -27.03 3.34
N GLU A 172 17.90 -27.22 4.07
CA GLU A 172 18.33 -26.28 5.12
C GLU A 172 18.61 -24.89 4.56
N GLN A 173 19.30 -24.83 3.41
CA GLN A 173 19.56 -23.56 2.73
C GLN A 173 18.25 -22.90 2.25
N GLU A 174 17.32 -23.69 1.73
CA GLU A 174 16.00 -23.21 1.32
C GLU A 174 15.20 -22.65 2.52
N VAL A 175 15.18 -23.35 3.65
CA VAL A 175 14.52 -22.90 4.89
C VAL A 175 15.12 -21.58 5.37
N VAL A 176 16.45 -21.46 5.39
CA VAL A 176 17.14 -20.21 5.77
C VAL A 176 16.78 -19.07 4.81
N PHE A 177 16.73 -19.35 3.51
CA PHE A 177 16.34 -18.37 2.50
C PHE A 177 14.88 -17.91 2.68
N GLU A 178 13.93 -18.86 2.87
CA GLU A 178 12.52 -18.55 3.12
C GLU A 178 12.33 -17.69 4.38
N GLN A 179 13.06 -17.98 5.46
CA GLN A 179 13.03 -17.19 6.68
C GLN A 179 13.54 -15.77 6.46
N LYS A 180 14.66 -15.63 5.75
CA LYS A 180 15.23 -14.32 5.43
C LYS A 180 14.31 -13.50 4.54
N ASP A 181 13.77 -14.10 3.48
CA ASP A 181 12.81 -13.47 2.59
C ASP A 181 11.56 -13.01 3.35
N HIS A 182 11.04 -13.85 4.25
CA HIS A 182 9.92 -13.46 5.10
C HIS A 182 10.27 -12.27 5.99
N GLN A 183 11.44 -12.25 6.63
CA GLN A 183 11.89 -11.12 7.45
C GLN A 183 11.99 -9.82 6.63
N GLU A 184 12.53 -9.89 5.41
CA GLU A 184 12.61 -8.74 4.50
C GLU A 184 11.22 -8.24 4.10
N ARG A 185 10.28 -9.15 3.79
CA ARG A 185 8.88 -8.81 3.49
C ARG A 185 8.16 -8.21 4.69
N MET A 186 8.38 -8.74 5.89
CA MET A 186 7.82 -8.18 7.13
C MET A 186 8.33 -6.76 7.38
N ALA A 187 9.63 -6.53 7.26
CA ALA A 187 10.23 -5.19 7.42
C ALA A 187 9.69 -4.19 6.38
N ALA A 188 9.50 -4.62 5.14
CA ALA A 188 8.90 -3.81 4.08
C ALA A 188 7.43 -3.50 4.37
N TRP A 189 6.68 -4.48 4.87
CA TRP A 189 5.28 -4.33 5.28
C TRP A 189 5.13 -3.37 6.47
N GLU A 190 5.93 -3.51 7.54
CA GLU A 190 5.92 -2.60 8.69
C GLU A 190 6.25 -1.16 8.28
N LYS A 191 7.19 -0.98 7.37
CA LYS A 191 7.51 0.34 6.81
C LYS A 191 6.34 0.92 5.99
N LYS A 192 5.63 0.08 5.24
CA LYS A 192 4.50 0.48 4.40
C LYS A 192 3.23 0.71 5.21
N TYR A 193 3.03 -0.08 6.24
CA TYR A 193 1.88 -0.04 7.15
C TYR A 193 2.37 -0.03 8.61
N PRO A 194 2.96 1.08 9.10
CA PRO A 194 3.38 1.17 10.49
C PRO A 194 2.20 0.95 11.45
N GLU A 195 2.46 0.59 12.68
CA GLU A 195 1.41 0.37 13.68
C GLU A 195 0.58 1.65 13.92
N ASP A 196 1.28 2.78 14.01
CA ASP A 196 0.63 4.10 14.08
C ASP A 196 0.55 4.74 12.67
N PRO A 197 -0.65 4.91 12.08
CA PRO A 197 -0.81 5.57 10.81
C PRO A 197 -0.37 7.04 10.79
N GLN A 198 -0.22 7.69 11.94
CA GLN A 198 0.29 9.06 12.02
C GLN A 198 1.72 9.18 11.45
N VAL A 199 2.52 8.11 11.55
CA VAL A 199 3.86 8.03 10.94
C VAL A 199 3.79 8.23 9.42
N LEU A 200 2.81 7.58 8.74
CA LEU A 200 2.62 7.77 7.30
C LEU A 200 2.12 9.18 6.97
N ILE A 201 1.18 9.68 7.75
CA ILE A 201 0.65 11.02 7.55
C ILE A 201 1.77 12.05 7.67
N ALA A 202 2.59 11.98 8.74
CA ALA A 202 3.73 12.84 8.93
C ALA A 202 4.72 12.77 7.74
N ALA A 203 5.04 11.55 7.28
CA ALA A 203 5.92 11.35 6.14
C ALA A 203 5.37 12.01 4.84
N ARG A 204 4.05 11.94 4.60
CA ARG A 204 3.41 12.60 3.44
C ARG A 204 3.39 14.10 3.57
N LEU A 205 3.15 14.63 4.76
CA LEU A 205 3.23 16.07 5.03
C LEU A 205 4.66 16.60 4.80
N HIS A 206 5.67 15.92 5.31
CA HIS A 206 7.09 16.24 5.05
C HIS A 206 7.41 16.23 3.55
N GLN A 207 7.02 15.17 2.85
CA GLN A 207 7.24 15.06 1.40
C GLN A 207 6.59 16.21 0.63
N PHE A 208 5.34 16.57 0.97
CA PHE A 208 4.65 17.70 0.36
C PHE A 208 5.35 19.02 0.65
N LEU A 209 5.73 19.27 1.91
CA LEU A 209 6.43 20.50 2.30
C LEU A 209 7.77 20.66 1.59
N GLU A 210 8.49 19.56 1.36
CA GLU A 210 9.75 19.58 0.62
C GLU A 210 9.53 19.84 -0.89
N VAL A 211 8.65 19.07 -1.55
CA VAL A 211 8.36 19.22 -2.99
C VAL A 211 7.83 20.62 -3.32
N SER A 212 7.05 21.23 -2.41
CA SER A 212 6.42 22.53 -2.63
C SER A 212 7.26 23.74 -2.17
N ARG A 213 8.49 23.52 -1.68
CA ARG A 213 9.28 24.57 -1.00
C ARG A 213 9.60 25.79 -1.87
N ASN A 214 10.08 25.59 -3.08
CA ASN A 214 10.63 26.64 -3.93
C ASN A 214 10.04 26.60 -5.35
N ILE A 215 8.73 26.84 -5.45
CA ILE A 215 8.05 26.84 -6.75
C ILE A 215 8.04 28.25 -7.32
N PRO A 216 8.72 28.49 -8.47
CA PRO A 216 8.69 29.77 -9.16
C PRO A 216 7.37 29.88 -9.94
N PHE A 217 6.31 30.38 -9.31
CA PHE A 217 4.98 30.48 -9.92
C PHE A 217 4.90 31.46 -11.10
N ASP A 218 5.94 32.23 -11.34
CA ASP A 218 6.17 33.13 -12.46
C ASP A 218 6.97 32.49 -13.61
N ALA A 219 7.37 31.22 -13.49
CA ALA A 219 8.10 30.51 -14.53
C ALA A 219 7.31 30.48 -15.84
N GLN A 220 8.02 30.79 -16.95
CA GLN A 220 7.40 30.87 -18.26
C GLN A 220 7.06 29.47 -18.83
N LEU A 221 5.87 29.39 -19.42
CA LEU A 221 5.44 28.23 -20.19
C LEU A 221 5.43 28.58 -21.69
N VAL A 222 5.94 27.69 -22.51
CA VAL A 222 5.96 27.80 -23.97
C VAL A 222 5.16 26.70 -24.62
N PRO A 223 4.44 26.97 -25.72
CA PRO A 223 3.73 25.95 -26.47
C PRO A 223 4.69 24.93 -27.09
N LYS A 224 4.41 23.63 -26.90
CA LYS A 224 5.06 22.52 -27.61
C LYS A 224 4.01 21.55 -28.13
N GLY A 225 3.59 21.76 -29.35
CA GLY A 225 2.41 21.08 -29.93
C GLY A 225 1.13 21.49 -29.20
N LYS A 226 0.38 20.50 -28.71
CA LYS A 226 -0.87 20.72 -27.93
C LYS A 226 -0.63 20.94 -26.43
N LEU A 227 0.62 20.92 -25.96
CA LEU A 227 0.98 21.01 -24.58
C LEU A 227 1.72 22.31 -24.27
N LEU A 228 1.59 22.80 -23.02
CA LEU A 228 2.46 23.82 -22.47
C LEU A 228 3.58 23.16 -21.70
N LYS A 229 4.82 23.54 -21.99
CA LYS A 229 6.03 23.09 -21.28
C LYS A 229 6.74 24.29 -20.67
N PHE A 230 7.54 24.05 -19.62
CA PHE A 230 8.39 25.08 -19.09
C PHE A 230 9.46 25.49 -20.12
N ALA A 231 9.67 26.79 -20.23
CA ALA A 231 10.75 27.34 -21.07
C ALA A 231 12.14 26.89 -20.55
N ASP A 232 12.28 26.87 -19.23
CA ASP A 232 13.48 26.39 -18.54
C ASP A 232 13.47 24.86 -18.46
N PRO A 233 14.48 24.16 -19.02
CA PRO A 233 14.62 22.71 -18.94
C PRO A 233 14.71 22.18 -17.52
N GLN A 234 15.23 22.94 -16.54
CA GLN A 234 15.31 22.52 -15.14
C GLN A 234 13.92 22.36 -14.52
N TYR A 235 12.97 23.24 -14.84
CA TYR A 235 11.60 23.13 -14.40
C TYR A 235 10.84 22.04 -15.17
N GLU A 236 11.16 21.82 -16.42
CA GLU A 236 10.58 20.73 -17.19
C GLU A 236 11.05 19.35 -16.71
N ALA A 237 12.23 19.25 -16.11
CA ALA A 237 12.76 18.03 -15.50
C ALA A 237 12.20 17.74 -14.10
N GLN A 238 11.46 18.68 -13.49
CA GLN A 238 10.86 18.48 -12.15
C GLN A 238 9.82 17.35 -12.11
N THR A 239 9.57 16.85 -10.91
CA THR A 239 8.63 15.74 -10.68
C THR A 239 7.19 16.11 -11.05
N ALA A 240 6.34 15.11 -11.19
CA ALA A 240 4.93 15.32 -11.48
C ALA A 240 4.21 16.09 -10.35
N GLU A 241 4.57 15.80 -9.09
CA GLU A 241 4.03 16.46 -7.90
C GLU A 241 4.41 17.92 -7.85
N TRP A 242 5.67 18.27 -8.15
CA TRP A 242 6.11 19.65 -8.24
C TRP A 242 5.35 20.41 -9.33
N LYS A 243 5.20 19.81 -10.53
CA LYS A 243 4.42 20.38 -11.62
C LYS A 243 2.94 20.54 -11.28
N LEU A 244 2.39 19.64 -10.46
CA LEU A 244 1.02 19.72 -9.95
C LEU A 244 0.88 20.96 -9.04
N CYS A 245 1.79 21.14 -8.09
CA CYS A 245 1.83 22.32 -7.23
C CYS A 245 1.96 23.62 -8.03
N TYR A 246 2.85 23.68 -9.02
CA TYR A 246 2.96 24.84 -9.92
C TYR A 246 1.61 25.17 -10.61
N ARG A 247 0.93 24.13 -11.15
CA ARG A 247 -0.36 24.31 -11.85
C ARG A 247 -1.51 24.67 -10.92
N ALA A 248 -1.45 24.29 -9.67
CA ALA A 248 -2.43 24.66 -8.66
C ALA A 248 -2.39 26.18 -8.39
N GLY A 249 -1.21 26.78 -8.47
CA GLY A 249 -0.97 28.19 -8.28
C GLY A 249 -0.48 28.54 -6.87
N ARG A 250 -0.02 29.78 -6.70
CA ARG A 250 0.63 30.24 -5.47
C ARG A 250 -0.27 30.13 -4.24
N GLU A 251 -1.47 30.70 -4.28
CA GLU A 251 -2.37 30.77 -3.12
C GLU A 251 -2.82 29.40 -2.60
N PRO A 252 -3.28 28.45 -3.44
CA PRO A 252 -3.61 27.10 -2.98
C PRO A 252 -2.42 26.36 -2.35
N VAL A 253 -1.23 26.51 -2.94
CA VAL A 253 -0.02 25.85 -2.40
C VAL A 253 0.39 26.48 -1.07
N GLN A 254 0.31 27.80 -0.93
CA GLN A 254 0.60 28.45 0.35
C GLN A 254 -0.39 28.04 1.44
N ALA A 255 -1.70 27.98 1.12
CA ALA A 255 -2.72 27.49 2.04
C ALA A 255 -2.44 26.02 2.47
N ALA A 256 -2.12 25.14 1.50
CA ALA A 256 -1.77 23.76 1.79
C ALA A 256 -0.51 23.66 2.67
N ARG A 257 0.52 24.47 2.40
CA ARG A 257 1.76 24.48 3.19
C ARG A 257 1.55 24.94 4.63
N ALA A 258 0.76 25.99 4.82
CA ALA A 258 0.42 26.50 6.15
C ALA A 258 -0.31 25.41 6.96
N PHE A 259 -1.32 24.79 6.35
CA PHE A 259 -2.07 23.70 6.97
C PHE A 259 -1.17 22.48 7.29
N ALA A 260 -0.37 22.04 6.32
CA ALA A 260 0.52 20.90 6.49
C ALA A 260 1.56 21.12 7.60
N SER A 261 2.12 22.33 7.70
CA SER A 261 3.08 22.67 8.76
C SER A 261 2.43 22.67 10.14
N GLU A 262 1.20 23.19 10.26
CA GLU A 262 0.46 23.19 11.51
C GLU A 262 0.10 21.74 11.93
N TRP A 263 -0.43 20.95 11.00
CA TRP A 263 -0.81 19.56 11.27
C TRP A 263 0.39 18.71 11.67
N LEU A 264 1.51 18.83 10.93
CA LEU A 264 2.75 18.13 11.25
C LEU A 264 3.26 18.49 12.65
N GLY A 265 3.26 19.79 13.01
CA GLY A 265 3.65 20.23 14.34
C GLY A 265 2.72 19.76 15.47
N GLN A 266 1.48 19.33 15.15
CA GLN A 266 0.57 18.70 16.12
C GLN A 266 0.90 17.21 16.27
N ILE A 267 1.24 16.51 15.18
CA ILE A 267 1.63 15.09 15.22
C ILE A 267 2.95 14.93 16.00
N GLU A 268 3.93 15.78 15.76
CA GLU A 268 5.25 15.71 16.38
C GLU A 268 5.30 16.09 17.88
N LYS A 269 4.22 16.67 18.40
CA LYS A 269 4.10 17.02 19.83
C LYS A 269 3.44 15.94 20.68
N ASN A 270 2.76 15.01 20.04
CA ASN A 270 2.06 13.90 20.71
C ASN A 270 2.93 12.65 20.76
#